data_8d281fbb499c12d8db0a5edca797e3c6
#
_entry.id   8d281fbb499c12d8db0a5edca797e3c6
#
_cell.length_a   1.000
_cell.length_b   1.000
_cell.length_c   1.000
_cell.angle_alpha   90.00
_cell.angle_beta   90.00
_cell.angle_gamma   90.00
#
_symmetry.space_group_name_H-M   'P 1'
#
loop_
_entity.id
_entity.type
_entity.pdbx_description
1 polymer ?
#
loop_
_entity_poly.entity_id
_entity_poly.type
_entity_poly.pdbx_seq_one_letter_code
_entity_poly.pdbx_strand_id
1 'polypeptide(L)'
;MKKIFIFIYTLCSLVNVLAQDNISYQKPSAELQQLLDAPATPAIVFSPDKKWMAQLDRSDYPTIEELSRPEMRLGGLRFDPANFGPSRQRYLIGVSLKNLQDKKEYTVQGLPSPLLMSSPSFSPDSKKMAFLQNYADRIELWVVDLTTFKAEKQSEKKINSILTGGYLWFGDSKRLLLTIVPEKQINKPEKSRVPNGPVIEENLGRKAPSRTFQDLLKNPYDEQMFEYYTTTQLAVKTIGGTENIITSTAIFTSAVTSPDGNHILVRELHKPFSYLVPFNRFPQYVKVIQSDGTLVKLLADLPLQD
;
A
#
# COMPACT_ATOMS: atom_id res chain seq x y z
N MET A 1 -6.62 -25.72 66.55
CA MET A 1 -5.68 -25.45 65.44
C MET A 1 -6.33 -25.43 64.07
N LYS A 2 -7.11 -26.44 63.64
CA LYS A 2 -7.76 -26.43 62.27
C LYS A 2 -8.66 -25.21 61.98
N LYS A 3 -9.41 -24.70 62.96
CA LYS A 3 -10.30 -23.53 62.79
C LYS A 3 -9.54 -22.21 62.66
N ILE A 4 -8.36 -22.07 63.24
CA ILE A 4 -7.50 -20.89 63.07
C ILE A 4 -6.86 -20.88 61.70
N PHE A 5 -6.46 -22.03 61.14
CA PHE A 5 -5.92 -22.14 59.77
C PHE A 5 -6.94 -21.80 58.72
N ILE A 6 -8.19 -22.19 58.87
CA ILE A 6 -9.28 -21.86 57.94
C ILE A 6 -9.55 -20.36 57.96
N PHE A 7 -9.53 -19.72 59.12
CA PHE A 7 -9.75 -18.27 59.26
C PHE A 7 -8.62 -17.45 58.61
N ILE A 8 -7.36 -17.87 58.77
CA ILE A 8 -6.20 -17.23 58.13
C ILE A 8 -6.25 -17.42 56.63
N TYR A 9 -6.64 -18.60 56.11
CA TYR A 9 -6.76 -18.86 54.67
C TYR A 9 -7.87 -18.01 54.01
N THR A 10 -9.01 -17.85 54.71
CA THR A 10 -10.12 -17.00 54.24
C THR A 10 -9.75 -15.51 54.28
N LEU A 11 -8.96 -15.08 55.24
CA LEU A 11 -8.47 -13.68 55.32
C LEU A 11 -7.45 -13.38 54.24
N CYS A 12 -6.54 -14.30 53.89
CA CYS A 12 -5.58 -14.15 52.80
C CYS A 12 -6.24 -14.17 51.41
N SER A 13 -7.36 -14.90 51.24
CA SER A 13 -8.08 -14.88 49.97
C SER A 13 -8.88 -13.58 49.73
N LEU A 14 -9.28 -12.89 50.80
CA LEU A 14 -9.94 -11.57 50.69
C LEU A 14 -9.00 -10.43 50.30
N VAL A 15 -7.71 -10.55 50.61
CA VAL A 15 -6.72 -9.51 50.30
C VAL A 15 -6.39 -9.49 48.78
N ASN A 16 -6.54 -10.62 48.08
CA ASN A 16 -6.27 -10.69 46.64
C ASN A 16 -7.34 -10.02 45.75
N VAL A 17 -8.52 -9.68 46.29
CA VAL A 17 -9.59 -9.02 45.53
C VAL A 17 -9.38 -7.50 45.44
N LEU A 18 -8.51 -6.91 46.24
CA LEU A 18 -8.22 -5.47 46.23
C LEU A 18 -7.01 -5.09 45.37
N ALA A 19 -6.38 -6.07 44.70
CA ALA A 19 -5.17 -5.83 43.90
C ALA A 19 -5.44 -5.50 42.43
N GLN A 20 -6.69 -5.31 42.01
CA GLN A 20 -7.04 -4.74 40.74
C GLN A 20 -7.44 -3.27 40.91
N ASP A 21 -6.47 -2.43 41.24
CA ASP A 21 -6.65 -1.02 41.00
C ASP A 21 -6.90 -0.85 39.49
N ASN A 22 -8.08 -0.38 39.12
CA ASN A 22 -8.34 0.17 37.80
C ASN A 22 -7.40 1.37 37.64
N ILE A 23 -6.15 1.10 37.25
CA ILE A 23 -5.21 2.13 36.89
C ILE A 23 -5.77 2.75 35.60
N SER A 24 -6.57 3.79 35.75
CA SER A 24 -6.98 4.62 34.64
C SER A 24 -5.72 5.20 33.97
N TYR A 25 -5.66 5.19 32.66
CA TYR A 25 -4.58 5.84 31.92
C TYR A 25 -4.36 7.25 32.48
N GLN A 26 -3.16 7.50 33.01
CA GLN A 26 -2.80 8.83 33.49
C GLN A 26 -2.48 9.69 32.27
N LYS A 27 -3.05 10.90 32.24
CA LYS A 27 -2.65 11.89 31.25
C LYS A 27 -1.27 12.42 31.58
N PRO A 28 -0.39 12.64 30.59
CA PRO A 28 0.90 13.28 30.82
C PRO A 28 0.70 14.72 31.31
N SER A 29 1.76 15.36 31.83
CA SER A 29 1.71 16.78 32.15
C SER A 29 1.33 17.62 30.91
N ALA A 30 0.73 18.79 31.12
CA ALA A 30 0.29 19.67 30.02
C ALA A 30 1.45 20.02 29.05
N GLU A 31 2.66 20.16 29.54
CA GLU A 31 3.85 20.43 28.73
C GLU A 31 4.23 19.24 27.84
N LEU A 32 4.19 18.02 28.40
CA LEU A 32 4.41 16.79 27.60
C LEU A 32 3.29 16.56 26.61
N GLN A 33 2.04 16.87 26.99
CA GLN A 33 0.91 16.76 26.08
C GLN A 33 1.06 17.72 24.91
N GLN A 34 1.47 18.97 25.11
CA GLN A 34 1.74 19.92 24.01
C GLN A 34 2.80 19.44 23.04
N LEU A 35 3.85 18.75 23.54
CA LEU A 35 4.88 18.16 22.68
C LEU A 35 4.36 16.97 21.88
N LEU A 36 3.48 16.17 22.49
CA LEU A 36 2.89 14.99 21.81
C LEU A 36 1.85 15.41 20.77
N ASP A 37 1.09 16.47 21.07
CA ASP A 37 0.02 16.99 20.19
C ASP A 37 0.56 17.99 19.14
N ALA A 38 1.88 18.26 19.14
CA ALA A 38 2.48 19.16 18.15
C ALA A 38 2.34 18.56 16.74
N PRO A 39 1.81 19.32 15.76
CA PRO A 39 1.62 18.82 14.40
C PRO A 39 2.93 18.28 13.79
N ALA A 40 2.85 17.14 13.10
CA ALA A 40 3.99 16.58 12.40
C ALA A 40 4.49 17.56 11.31
N THR A 41 5.82 17.59 11.11
CA THR A 41 6.40 18.41 10.04
C THR A 41 5.81 18.00 8.68
N PRO A 42 5.22 18.93 7.91
CA PRO A 42 4.65 18.62 6.60
C PRO A 42 5.67 18.05 5.64
N ALA A 43 5.21 17.19 4.72
CA ALA A 43 6.00 16.77 3.57
C ALA A 43 5.96 17.86 2.49
N ILE A 44 7.07 18.02 1.78
CA ILE A 44 7.17 19.00 0.69
C ILE A 44 7.47 18.26 -0.61
N VAL A 45 6.69 18.56 -1.66
CA VAL A 45 6.90 18.05 -3.02
C VAL A 45 6.96 19.23 -3.97
N PHE A 46 7.97 19.25 -4.85
CA PHE A 46 8.12 20.28 -5.87
C PHE A 46 7.68 19.79 -7.25
N SER A 47 7.09 20.68 -8.03
CA SER A 47 6.84 20.40 -9.45
C SER A 47 8.15 20.24 -10.23
N PRO A 48 8.15 19.49 -11.36
CA PRO A 48 9.34 19.35 -12.21
C PRO A 48 9.96 20.67 -12.67
N ASP A 49 9.14 21.66 -13.00
CA ASP A 49 9.58 23.01 -13.40
C ASP A 49 9.97 23.93 -12.22
N LYS A 50 9.85 23.43 -10.98
CA LYS A 50 10.19 24.14 -9.73
C LYS A 50 9.41 25.43 -9.48
N LYS A 51 8.25 25.59 -10.12
CA LYS A 51 7.38 26.74 -9.88
C LYS A 51 6.35 26.52 -8.79
N TRP A 52 6.01 25.25 -8.53
CA TRP A 52 5.02 24.89 -7.51
C TRP A 52 5.65 24.07 -6.40
N MET A 53 5.21 24.34 -5.21
CA MET A 53 5.49 23.55 -4.00
C MET A 53 4.14 23.10 -3.42
N ALA A 54 3.98 21.80 -3.24
CA ALA A 54 2.88 21.24 -2.45
C ALA A 54 3.38 21.01 -1.03
N GLN A 55 2.74 21.64 -0.06
CA GLN A 55 2.89 21.34 1.35
C GLN A 55 1.79 20.35 1.74
N LEU A 56 2.18 19.22 2.34
CA LEU A 56 1.32 18.09 2.61
C LEU A 56 1.35 17.79 4.10
N ASP A 57 0.25 18.02 4.78
CA ASP A 57 0.14 17.78 6.21
C ASP A 57 0.06 16.27 6.46
N ARG A 58 0.82 15.80 7.43
CA ARG A 58 0.89 14.38 7.80
C ARG A 58 -0.03 14.08 8.97
N SER A 59 -0.63 12.90 8.96
CA SER A 59 -1.26 12.38 10.18
C SER A 59 -0.19 12.14 11.24
N ASP A 60 -0.45 12.53 12.49
CA ASP A 60 0.51 12.37 13.59
C ASP A 60 0.65 10.90 13.98
N TYR A 61 -0.45 10.27 14.37
CA TYR A 61 -0.50 8.87 14.79
C TYR A 61 -1.64 8.14 14.07
N PRO A 62 -1.47 6.84 13.81
CA PRO A 62 -2.59 6.04 13.31
C PRO A 62 -3.67 5.95 14.39
N THR A 63 -4.92 6.00 13.97
CA THR A 63 -6.07 5.80 14.84
C THR A 63 -6.16 4.34 15.32
N ILE A 64 -6.89 4.09 16.41
CA ILE A 64 -7.16 2.72 16.87
C ILE A 64 -7.90 1.93 15.79
N GLU A 65 -8.78 2.57 15.03
CA GLU A 65 -9.48 1.97 13.90
C GLU A 65 -8.49 1.49 12.82
N GLU A 66 -7.55 2.34 12.41
CA GLU A 66 -6.51 1.97 11.44
C GLU A 66 -5.61 0.84 11.94
N LEU A 67 -5.25 0.85 13.23
CA LEU A 67 -4.44 -0.20 13.84
C LEU A 67 -5.19 -1.53 13.98
N SER A 68 -6.52 -1.50 14.11
CA SER A 68 -7.37 -2.69 14.23
C SER A 68 -7.67 -3.35 12.88
N ARG A 69 -7.35 -2.71 11.75
CA ARG A 69 -7.63 -3.26 10.41
C ARG A 69 -6.83 -4.54 10.17
N PRO A 70 -7.44 -5.54 9.52
CA PRO A 70 -6.74 -6.77 9.17
C PRO A 70 -5.51 -6.49 8.31
N GLU A 71 -4.41 -7.14 8.65
CA GLU A 71 -3.17 -7.11 7.88
C GLU A 71 -2.86 -8.50 7.35
N MET A 72 -2.68 -8.62 6.03
CA MET A 72 -2.15 -9.83 5.41
C MET A 72 -0.63 -9.75 5.29
N ARG A 73 0.03 -10.91 5.54
CA ARG A 73 1.49 -11.04 5.51
C ARG A 73 1.86 -12.22 4.62
N LEU A 74 2.22 -11.93 3.37
CA LEU A 74 2.45 -12.94 2.35
C LEU A 74 3.62 -12.56 1.43
N GLY A 75 4.55 -13.46 1.22
CA GLY A 75 5.66 -13.29 0.29
C GLY A 75 6.59 -12.11 0.61
N GLY A 76 6.71 -11.73 1.89
CA GLY A 76 7.47 -10.57 2.34
C GLY A 76 6.70 -9.25 2.29
N LEU A 77 5.41 -9.29 1.94
CA LEU A 77 4.52 -8.11 1.89
C LEU A 77 3.65 -8.02 3.14
N ARG A 78 3.26 -6.79 3.47
CA ARG A 78 2.22 -6.46 4.44
C ARG A 78 1.23 -5.51 3.80
N PHE A 79 -0.01 -5.94 3.69
CA PHE A 79 -1.03 -5.17 2.99
C PHE A 79 -2.40 -5.31 3.66
N ASP A 80 -3.27 -4.36 3.36
CA ASP A 80 -4.67 -4.38 3.79
C ASP A 80 -5.52 -5.13 2.75
N PRO A 81 -6.08 -6.28 3.11
CA PRO A 81 -6.88 -7.09 2.18
C PRO A 81 -8.21 -6.45 1.78
N ALA A 82 -8.69 -5.43 2.50
CA ALA A 82 -9.96 -4.78 2.20
C ALA A 82 -9.83 -3.77 1.06
N ASN A 83 -8.75 -3.01 1.01
CA ASN A 83 -8.57 -1.93 0.04
C ASN A 83 -7.49 -2.18 -1.02
N PHE A 84 -6.74 -3.29 -0.96
CA PHE A 84 -5.65 -3.63 -1.89
C PHE A 84 -4.49 -2.63 -1.87
N GLY A 85 -4.19 -2.09 -0.70
CA GLY A 85 -3.06 -1.18 -0.49
C GLY A 85 -2.11 -1.64 0.59
N PRO A 86 -0.97 -0.96 0.78
CA PRO A 86 -0.06 -1.23 1.89
C PRO A 86 -0.76 -1.09 3.23
N SER A 87 -0.47 -1.97 4.19
CA SER A 87 -1.00 -1.85 5.55
C SER A 87 -0.25 -0.79 6.35
N ARG A 88 -0.92 -0.23 7.39
CA ARG A 88 -0.34 0.70 8.36
C ARG A 88 0.38 1.90 7.74
N GLN A 89 -0.14 2.37 6.61
CA GLN A 89 0.39 3.52 5.91
C GLN A 89 0.04 4.81 6.67
N ARG A 90 0.99 5.74 6.77
CA ARG A 90 0.71 7.10 7.22
C ARG A 90 0.18 7.92 6.05
N TYR A 91 -0.96 8.52 6.24
CA TYR A 91 -1.61 9.32 5.21
C TYR A 91 -1.24 10.80 5.33
N LEU A 92 -1.36 11.48 4.20
CA LEU A 92 -1.35 12.93 4.12
C LEU A 92 -2.81 13.39 4.21
N ILE A 93 -3.08 14.29 5.16
CA ILE A 93 -4.43 14.69 5.56
C ILE A 93 -4.77 16.12 5.18
N GLY A 94 -3.81 16.83 4.60
CA GLY A 94 -3.98 18.21 4.11
C GLY A 94 -3.05 18.47 2.93
N VAL A 95 -3.44 19.42 2.08
CA VAL A 95 -2.63 19.91 0.96
C VAL A 95 -2.85 21.41 0.75
N SER A 96 -1.77 22.15 0.70
CA SER A 96 -1.73 23.51 0.19
C SER A 96 -0.70 23.63 -0.93
N LEU A 97 -0.99 24.46 -1.91
CA LEU A 97 -0.13 24.70 -3.06
C LEU A 97 0.44 26.11 -2.99
N LYS A 98 1.76 26.23 -3.12
CA LYS A 98 2.42 27.53 -3.15
C LYS A 98 3.11 27.73 -4.49
N ASN A 99 2.79 28.83 -5.15
CA ASN A 99 3.54 29.25 -6.32
C ASN A 99 4.83 29.96 -5.86
N LEU A 100 5.97 29.48 -6.29
CA LEU A 100 7.28 29.99 -5.84
C LEU A 100 7.71 31.26 -6.55
N GLN A 101 7.04 31.66 -7.65
CA GLN A 101 7.34 32.88 -8.39
C GLN A 101 6.66 34.10 -7.76
N ASP A 102 5.34 33.99 -7.51
CA ASP A 102 4.53 35.06 -6.92
C ASP A 102 4.37 34.94 -5.39
N LYS A 103 4.86 33.83 -4.81
CA LYS A 103 4.82 33.49 -3.37
C LYS A 103 3.40 33.35 -2.79
N LYS A 104 2.39 33.23 -3.64
CA LYS A 104 1.00 33.06 -3.21
C LYS A 104 0.70 31.60 -2.88
N GLU A 105 -0.20 31.44 -1.92
CA GLU A 105 -0.74 30.13 -1.53
C GLU A 105 -2.14 29.95 -2.10
N TYR A 106 -2.44 28.73 -2.51
CA TYR A 106 -3.69 28.35 -3.13
C TYR A 106 -4.28 27.13 -2.42
N THR A 107 -5.54 27.23 -2.07
CA THR A 107 -6.29 26.14 -1.46
C THR A 107 -6.89 25.26 -2.54
N VAL A 108 -6.72 23.95 -2.43
CA VAL A 108 -7.33 22.97 -3.34
C VAL A 108 -8.78 22.75 -2.95
N GLN A 109 -9.68 22.91 -3.93
CA GLN A 109 -11.11 22.66 -3.77
C GLN A 109 -11.50 21.25 -4.24
N GLY A 110 -12.62 20.71 -3.76
CA GLY A 110 -13.15 19.43 -4.21
C GLY A 110 -12.38 18.21 -3.71
N LEU A 111 -11.54 18.35 -2.72
CA LEU A 111 -10.86 17.22 -2.08
C LEU A 111 -11.86 16.29 -1.41
N PRO A 112 -11.60 14.96 -1.39
CA PRO A 112 -12.40 14.01 -0.62
C PRO A 112 -12.32 14.31 0.89
N SER A 113 -13.39 13.98 1.62
CA SER A 113 -13.45 14.13 3.08
C SER A 113 -13.86 12.78 3.72
N PRO A 114 -13.07 12.25 4.67
CA PRO A 114 -11.74 12.72 5.05
C PRO A 114 -10.71 12.55 3.94
N LEU A 115 -9.70 13.45 3.89
CA LEU A 115 -8.56 13.28 2.99
C LEU A 115 -7.58 12.27 3.60
N LEU A 116 -7.35 11.16 2.90
CA LEU A 116 -6.36 10.13 3.24
C LEU A 116 -5.49 9.88 2.01
N MET A 117 -4.65 10.88 1.70
CA MET A 117 -3.85 10.92 0.49
C MET A 117 -2.58 10.07 0.65
N SER A 118 -2.21 9.36 -0.43
CA SER A 118 -0.90 8.72 -0.57
C SER A 118 -0.34 8.93 -1.98
N SER A 119 0.97 8.73 -2.14
CA SER A 119 1.69 8.79 -3.41
C SER A 119 1.43 10.05 -4.24
N PRO A 120 1.46 11.28 -3.68
CA PRO A 120 1.28 12.49 -4.47
C PRO A 120 2.42 12.69 -5.46
N SER A 121 2.11 13.05 -6.72
CA SER A 121 3.10 13.38 -7.73
C SER A 121 2.59 14.42 -8.72
N PHE A 122 3.45 15.35 -9.11
CA PHE A 122 3.14 16.29 -10.20
C PHE A 122 3.23 15.61 -11.56
N SER A 123 2.43 16.10 -12.51
CA SER A 123 2.57 15.74 -13.91
C SER A 123 3.90 16.26 -14.49
N PRO A 124 4.49 15.61 -15.52
CA PRO A 124 5.74 16.07 -16.14
C PRO A 124 5.71 17.53 -16.60
N ASP A 125 4.55 18.04 -17.07
CA ASP A 125 4.36 19.42 -17.50
C ASP A 125 4.08 20.41 -16.34
N SER A 126 4.07 19.91 -15.09
CA SER A 126 3.85 20.71 -13.87
C SER A 126 2.48 21.42 -13.79
N LYS A 127 1.49 20.97 -14.58
CA LYS A 127 0.15 21.60 -14.58
C LYS A 127 -0.88 20.86 -13.74
N LYS A 128 -0.55 19.66 -13.30
CA LYS A 128 -1.45 18.81 -12.49
C LYS A 128 -0.68 18.11 -11.39
N MET A 129 -1.41 17.69 -10.36
CA MET A 129 -0.90 16.81 -9.32
C MET A 129 -1.86 15.63 -9.13
N ALA A 130 -1.36 14.42 -9.25
CA ALA A 130 -2.12 13.21 -8.99
C ALA A 130 -1.82 12.68 -7.59
N PHE A 131 -2.79 11.97 -7.00
CA PHE A 131 -2.62 11.27 -5.74
C PHE A 131 -3.62 10.11 -5.61
N LEU A 132 -3.34 9.20 -4.70
CA LEU A 132 -4.26 8.14 -4.31
C LEU A 132 -5.03 8.57 -3.07
N GLN A 133 -6.36 8.48 -3.13
CA GLN A 133 -7.25 8.57 -1.98
C GLN A 133 -7.53 7.17 -1.46
N ASN A 134 -7.26 6.95 -0.18
CA ASN A 134 -7.44 5.65 0.46
C ASN A 134 -8.74 5.63 1.28
N TYR A 135 -9.57 4.61 1.04
CA TYR A 135 -10.77 4.32 1.81
C TYR A 135 -10.60 2.95 2.50
N ALA A 136 -11.54 2.61 3.35
CA ALA A 136 -11.53 1.33 4.06
C ALA A 136 -11.62 0.12 3.11
N ASP A 137 -12.28 0.27 1.95
CA ASP A 137 -12.64 -0.80 1.02
C ASP A 137 -12.08 -0.63 -0.39
N ARG A 138 -11.38 0.46 -0.67
CA ARG A 138 -10.84 0.78 -2.00
C ARG A 138 -9.82 1.90 -1.97
N ILE A 139 -9.09 2.00 -3.07
CA ILE A 139 -8.20 3.12 -3.39
C ILE A 139 -8.65 3.72 -4.71
N GLU A 140 -8.68 5.05 -4.79
CA GLU A 140 -9.09 5.82 -5.96
C GLU A 140 -7.97 6.77 -6.41
N LEU A 141 -7.87 6.99 -7.72
CA LEU A 141 -6.99 8.02 -8.26
C LEU A 141 -7.73 9.36 -8.36
N TRP A 142 -7.10 10.40 -7.86
CA TRP A 142 -7.56 11.78 -7.93
C TRP A 142 -6.51 12.67 -8.58
N VAL A 143 -6.93 13.70 -9.28
CA VAL A 143 -6.05 14.69 -9.92
C VAL A 143 -6.50 16.09 -9.56
N VAL A 144 -5.55 16.91 -9.16
CA VAL A 144 -5.70 18.35 -8.97
C VAL A 144 -5.22 19.07 -10.22
N ASP A 145 -6.03 19.92 -10.81
CA ASP A 145 -5.63 20.85 -11.86
C ASP A 145 -5.08 22.14 -11.24
N LEU A 146 -3.83 22.50 -11.54
CA LEU A 146 -3.17 23.68 -10.97
C LEU A 146 -3.59 25.01 -11.61
N THR A 147 -4.43 24.96 -12.64
CA THR A 147 -5.03 26.17 -13.24
C THR A 147 -6.32 26.56 -12.52
N THR A 148 -7.11 25.56 -12.15
CA THR A 148 -8.41 25.76 -11.48
C THR A 148 -8.36 25.51 -9.98
N PHE A 149 -7.31 24.86 -9.49
CA PHE A 149 -7.14 24.39 -8.10
C PHE A 149 -8.26 23.45 -7.63
N LYS A 150 -8.82 22.67 -8.55
CA LYS A 150 -9.87 21.70 -8.25
C LYS A 150 -9.32 20.29 -8.31
N ALA A 151 -9.71 19.47 -7.34
CA ALA A 151 -9.45 18.04 -7.29
C ALA A 151 -10.66 17.29 -7.86
N GLU A 152 -10.39 16.32 -8.71
CA GLU A 152 -11.43 15.47 -9.30
C GLU A 152 -10.98 14.01 -9.29
N LYS A 153 -11.92 13.10 -9.01
CA LYS A 153 -11.70 11.67 -9.14
C LYS A 153 -11.52 11.32 -10.61
N GLN A 154 -10.50 10.50 -10.90
CA GLN A 154 -10.19 10.05 -12.25
C GLN A 154 -10.41 8.54 -12.43
N SER A 155 -10.13 7.68 -11.44
CA SER A 155 -10.29 6.23 -11.61
C SER A 155 -11.75 5.80 -11.60
N GLU A 156 -12.09 4.92 -12.52
CA GLU A 156 -13.39 4.24 -12.55
C GLU A 156 -13.34 2.93 -11.74
N LYS A 157 -12.21 2.24 -11.82
CA LYS A 157 -11.96 0.96 -11.13
C LYS A 157 -11.15 1.14 -9.86
N LYS A 158 -11.20 0.13 -8.98
CA LYS A 158 -10.39 0.08 -7.77
C LYS A 158 -8.91 -0.07 -8.12
N ILE A 159 -8.08 0.77 -7.53
CA ILE A 159 -6.62 0.68 -7.66
C ILE A 159 -6.09 -0.43 -6.74
N ASN A 160 -5.14 -1.21 -7.25
CA ASN A 160 -4.33 -2.11 -6.46
C ASN A 160 -2.92 -1.52 -6.34
N SER A 161 -2.53 -1.14 -5.14
CA SER A 161 -1.22 -0.56 -4.86
C SER A 161 -0.32 -1.44 -3.99
N ILE A 162 -0.60 -2.75 -3.90
CA ILE A 162 0.16 -3.70 -3.06
C ILE A 162 1.61 -3.83 -3.55
N LEU A 163 1.83 -4.04 -4.85
CA LEU A 163 3.15 -4.26 -5.44
C LEU A 163 3.70 -3.05 -6.18
N THR A 164 2.81 -2.29 -6.79
CA THR A 164 3.15 -1.09 -7.55
C THR A 164 2.69 0.16 -6.79
N GLY A 165 3.12 1.32 -7.17
CA GLY A 165 2.63 2.58 -6.61
C GLY A 165 1.17 2.92 -6.96
N GLY A 166 0.45 2.01 -7.64
CA GLY A 166 -0.96 2.17 -8.04
C GLY A 166 -1.14 2.99 -9.33
N TYR A 167 -0.32 3.97 -9.60
CA TYR A 167 -0.36 4.75 -10.84
C TYR A 167 1.01 5.32 -11.23
N LEU A 168 1.12 5.72 -12.49
CA LEU A 168 2.29 6.39 -13.04
C LEU A 168 1.87 7.37 -14.15
N TRP A 169 2.47 8.56 -14.21
CA TRP A 169 2.29 9.49 -15.31
C TRP A 169 2.94 9.01 -16.60
N PHE A 170 2.27 9.18 -17.72
CA PHE A 170 2.96 9.20 -19.02
C PHE A 170 3.66 10.54 -19.23
N GLY A 171 4.71 10.54 -20.07
CA GLY A 171 5.47 11.75 -20.38
C GLY A 171 4.65 12.88 -21.02
N ASP A 172 3.50 12.54 -21.62
CA ASP A 172 2.57 13.50 -22.25
C ASP A 172 1.73 14.31 -21.25
N SER A 173 1.78 14.01 -19.95
CA SER A 173 1.01 14.66 -18.88
C SER A 173 -0.52 14.61 -19.06
N LYS A 174 -1.01 13.79 -19.99
CA LYS A 174 -2.44 13.62 -20.30
C LYS A 174 -2.96 12.25 -19.90
N ARG A 175 -2.08 11.26 -19.83
CA ARG A 175 -2.41 9.88 -19.51
C ARG A 175 -1.73 9.42 -18.24
N LEU A 176 -2.40 8.50 -17.55
CA LEU A 176 -1.89 7.80 -16.37
C LEU A 176 -1.99 6.30 -16.62
N LEU A 177 -0.93 5.58 -16.30
CA LEU A 177 -0.94 4.12 -16.23
C LEU A 177 -1.41 3.73 -14.84
N LEU A 178 -2.41 2.87 -14.73
CA LEU A 178 -3.00 2.40 -13.48
C LEU A 178 -2.76 0.91 -13.32
N THR A 179 -2.54 0.47 -12.09
CA THR A 179 -2.69 -0.92 -11.69
C THR A 179 -4.03 -1.10 -10.99
N ILE A 180 -4.92 -1.85 -11.61
CA ILE A 180 -6.30 -2.00 -11.15
C ILE A 180 -6.59 -3.41 -10.65
N VAL A 181 -7.56 -3.52 -9.74
CA VAL A 181 -8.14 -4.79 -9.32
C VAL A 181 -9.00 -5.31 -10.48
N PRO A 182 -8.78 -6.56 -10.96
CA PRO A 182 -9.57 -7.12 -12.06
C PRO A 182 -11.06 -7.24 -11.68
N GLU A 183 -11.97 -6.89 -12.59
CA GLU A 183 -13.43 -7.03 -12.34
C GLU A 183 -13.86 -8.48 -12.14
N LYS A 184 -13.28 -9.39 -12.94
CA LYS A 184 -13.47 -10.83 -12.79
C LYS A 184 -12.28 -11.40 -12.03
N GLN A 185 -12.24 -11.12 -10.73
CA GLN A 185 -11.28 -11.78 -9.86
C GLN A 185 -11.56 -13.28 -9.81
N ILE A 186 -10.49 -14.05 -9.72
CA ILE A 186 -10.56 -15.45 -9.28
C ILE A 186 -11.29 -15.47 -7.93
N ASN A 187 -12.13 -16.46 -7.69
CA ASN A 187 -12.78 -16.60 -6.39
C ASN A 187 -11.74 -16.59 -5.29
N LYS A 188 -12.00 -15.82 -4.24
CA LYS A 188 -11.10 -15.78 -3.09
C LYS A 188 -10.87 -17.19 -2.57
N PRO A 189 -9.61 -17.64 -2.45
CA PRO A 189 -9.32 -18.98 -1.96
C PRO A 189 -9.91 -19.23 -0.58
N GLU A 190 -10.53 -20.39 -0.39
CA GLU A 190 -11.00 -20.84 0.91
C GLU A 190 -9.95 -21.73 1.56
N LYS A 191 -9.73 -21.51 2.85
CA LYS A 191 -8.82 -22.37 3.62
C LYS A 191 -9.44 -23.76 3.78
N SER A 192 -8.73 -24.81 3.34
CA SER A 192 -9.16 -26.17 3.56
C SER A 192 -9.39 -26.43 5.05
N ARG A 193 -10.50 -27.08 5.38
CA ARG A 193 -10.79 -27.56 6.75
C ARG A 193 -9.89 -28.74 7.14
N VAL A 194 -9.39 -29.47 6.17
CA VAL A 194 -8.46 -30.57 6.38
C VAL A 194 -7.04 -30.02 6.35
N PRO A 195 -6.25 -30.15 7.43
CA PRO A 195 -4.86 -29.74 7.42
C PRO A 195 -4.10 -30.49 6.32
N ASN A 196 -3.41 -29.76 5.45
CA ASN A 196 -2.35 -30.39 4.65
C ASN A 196 -1.33 -30.94 5.63
N GLY A 197 -0.83 -32.15 5.39
CA GLY A 197 0.13 -32.81 6.28
C GLY A 197 1.34 -31.93 6.66
N PRO A 198 2.23 -32.40 7.51
CA PRO A 198 3.38 -31.61 7.93
C PRO A 198 4.22 -31.17 6.72
N VAL A 199 4.64 -29.91 6.69
CA VAL A 199 5.64 -29.42 5.74
C VAL A 199 6.98 -29.99 6.22
N ILE A 200 7.57 -30.90 5.43
CA ILE A 200 8.89 -31.48 5.72
C ILE A 200 9.91 -30.62 4.96
N GLU A 201 10.76 -29.93 5.69
CA GLU A 201 11.92 -29.25 5.14
C GLU A 201 13.15 -30.10 5.40
N GLU A 202 13.82 -30.55 4.35
CA GLU A 202 15.08 -31.27 4.46
C GLU A 202 16.24 -30.36 4.05
N ASN A 203 17.16 -30.16 4.97
CA ASN A 203 18.43 -29.51 4.67
C ASN A 203 19.49 -30.58 4.34
N LEU A 204 19.69 -30.87 3.06
CA LEU A 204 20.64 -31.86 2.54
C LEU A 204 22.11 -31.42 2.72
N GLY A 205 22.46 -30.75 3.82
CA GLY A 205 23.83 -30.35 4.15
C GLY A 205 24.36 -29.15 3.38
N ARG A 206 23.51 -28.45 2.64
CA ARG A 206 23.86 -27.14 2.04
C ARG A 206 23.89 -26.06 3.13
N LYS A 207 25.01 -25.36 3.26
CA LYS A 207 25.08 -24.15 4.07
C LYS A 207 24.20 -23.08 3.44
N ALA A 208 22.98 -22.94 3.96
CA ALA A 208 22.13 -21.82 3.59
C ALA A 208 22.71 -20.51 4.20
N PRO A 209 22.72 -19.39 3.46
CA PRO A 209 23.04 -18.12 4.07
C PRO A 209 22.00 -17.83 5.18
N SER A 210 22.49 -17.39 6.34
CA SER A 210 21.67 -17.15 7.55
C SER A 210 20.76 -15.90 7.44
N ARG A 211 20.23 -15.62 6.24
CA ARG A 211 19.31 -14.50 6.06
C ARG A 211 17.90 -14.92 6.48
N THR A 212 17.42 -14.33 7.55
CA THR A 212 16.04 -14.53 8.00
C THR A 212 15.14 -13.52 7.30
N PHE A 213 14.29 -13.99 6.41
CA PHE A 213 13.21 -13.17 5.82
C PHE A 213 11.94 -13.32 6.64
N GLN A 214 11.14 -12.24 6.71
CA GLN A 214 9.86 -12.23 7.41
C GLN A 214 8.70 -12.37 6.42
N ASP A 215 7.56 -12.83 6.95
CA ASP A 215 6.27 -12.82 6.24
C ASP A 215 6.28 -13.61 4.92
N LEU A 216 7.11 -14.68 4.83
CA LEU A 216 7.20 -15.53 3.64
C LEU A 216 5.91 -16.34 3.42
N LEU A 217 5.75 -16.88 2.20
CA LEU A 217 4.75 -17.92 1.93
C LEU A 217 5.13 -19.20 2.71
N LYS A 218 4.13 -19.95 3.18
CA LYS A 218 4.35 -21.12 4.04
C LYS A 218 3.74 -22.40 3.48
N ASN A 219 2.78 -22.27 2.58
CA ASN A 219 1.99 -23.39 2.08
C ASN A 219 1.25 -23.00 0.79
N PRO A 220 0.63 -23.96 0.06
CA PRO A 220 -0.10 -23.67 -1.17
C PRO A 220 -1.30 -22.71 -1.00
N TYR A 221 -1.91 -22.65 0.18
CA TYR A 221 -2.98 -21.69 0.44
C TYR A 221 -2.43 -20.25 0.47
N ASP A 222 -1.27 -20.03 1.06
CA ASP A 222 -0.60 -18.73 1.05
C ASP A 222 -0.22 -18.31 -0.37
N GLU A 223 0.20 -19.25 -1.24
CA GLU A 223 0.44 -18.97 -2.67
C GLU A 223 -0.83 -18.49 -3.37
N GLN A 224 -1.94 -19.20 -3.18
CA GLN A 224 -3.22 -18.83 -3.78
C GLN A 224 -3.70 -17.46 -3.29
N MET A 225 -3.54 -17.17 -1.99
CA MET A 225 -3.89 -15.87 -1.42
C MET A 225 -2.96 -14.77 -1.94
N PHE A 226 -1.67 -15.04 -2.09
CA PHE A 226 -0.72 -14.12 -2.71
C PHE A 226 -1.14 -13.80 -4.15
N GLU A 227 -1.41 -14.81 -4.98
CA GLU A 227 -1.91 -14.62 -6.34
C GLU A 227 -3.21 -13.80 -6.35
N TYR A 228 -4.17 -14.14 -5.49
CA TYR A 228 -5.46 -13.46 -5.42
C TYR A 228 -5.32 -11.96 -5.18
N TYR A 229 -4.48 -11.54 -4.22
CA TYR A 229 -4.35 -10.13 -3.86
C TYR A 229 -3.39 -9.35 -4.75
N THR A 230 -2.40 -10.00 -5.34
CA THR A 230 -1.37 -9.33 -6.15
C THR A 230 -1.64 -9.36 -7.65
N THR A 231 -2.59 -10.19 -8.12
CA THR A 231 -3.01 -10.18 -9.52
C THR A 231 -3.73 -8.88 -9.86
N THR A 232 -3.27 -8.23 -10.92
CA THR A 232 -3.76 -6.93 -11.38
C THR A 232 -3.93 -6.91 -12.90
N GLN A 233 -4.50 -5.84 -13.41
CA GLN A 233 -4.48 -5.47 -14.82
C GLN A 233 -3.88 -4.07 -14.94
N LEU A 234 -3.19 -3.80 -16.03
CA LEU A 234 -2.80 -2.45 -16.39
C LEU A 234 -3.91 -1.78 -17.19
N ALA A 235 -4.18 -0.54 -16.85
CA ALA A 235 -5.13 0.31 -17.57
C ALA A 235 -4.51 1.67 -17.88
N VAL A 236 -4.86 2.25 -19.01
CA VAL A 236 -4.50 3.63 -19.37
C VAL A 236 -5.71 4.52 -19.16
N LYS A 237 -5.57 5.48 -18.25
CA LYS A 237 -6.56 6.53 -17.98
C LYS A 237 -6.15 7.82 -18.68
N THR A 238 -6.98 8.32 -19.57
CA THR A 238 -6.89 9.68 -20.08
C THR A 238 -7.59 10.63 -19.12
N ILE A 239 -6.93 11.70 -18.70
CA ILE A 239 -7.52 12.68 -17.76
C ILE A 239 -8.77 13.29 -18.36
N GLY A 240 -9.88 13.25 -17.62
CA GLY A 240 -11.18 13.70 -18.11
C GLY A 240 -11.80 12.84 -19.21
N GLY A 241 -11.18 11.71 -19.55
CA GLY A 241 -11.60 10.80 -20.62
C GLY A 241 -11.77 9.36 -20.16
N THR A 242 -11.52 8.43 -21.09
CA THR A 242 -11.72 6.98 -20.88
C THR A 242 -10.65 6.34 -20.01
N GLU A 243 -11.00 5.20 -19.42
CA GLU A 243 -10.10 4.27 -18.75
C GLU A 243 -10.16 2.93 -19.52
N ASN A 244 -9.06 2.58 -20.19
CA ASN A 244 -8.98 1.41 -21.05
C ASN A 244 -8.01 0.38 -20.44
N ILE A 245 -8.49 -0.85 -20.23
CA ILE A 245 -7.64 -1.98 -19.82
C ILE A 245 -6.78 -2.37 -21.03
N ILE A 246 -5.47 -2.49 -20.81
CA ILE A 246 -4.50 -2.77 -21.88
C ILE A 246 -3.82 -4.14 -21.72
N THR A 247 -4.00 -4.85 -20.58
CA THR A 247 -3.39 -6.18 -20.38
C THR A 247 -4.40 -7.20 -19.91
N SER A 248 -4.07 -8.47 -20.11
CA SER A 248 -4.64 -9.57 -19.32
C SER A 248 -4.23 -9.46 -17.85
N THR A 249 -4.84 -10.30 -17.00
CA THR A 249 -4.47 -10.39 -15.59
C THR A 249 -3.08 -10.98 -15.41
N ALA A 250 -2.23 -10.33 -14.58
CA ALA A 250 -0.90 -10.80 -14.22
C ALA A 250 -0.45 -10.18 -12.88
N ILE A 251 0.67 -10.65 -12.35
CA ILE A 251 1.26 -10.10 -11.12
C ILE A 251 2.36 -9.12 -11.53
N PHE A 252 1.99 -7.85 -11.72
CA PHE A 252 2.96 -6.81 -12.05
C PHE A 252 3.65 -6.28 -10.80
N THR A 253 4.98 -6.33 -10.78
CA THR A 253 5.81 -5.78 -9.69
C THR A 253 6.35 -4.39 -10.01
N SER A 254 6.43 -4.06 -11.30
CA SER A 254 6.89 -2.76 -11.77
C SER A 254 6.33 -2.48 -13.15
N ALA A 255 6.02 -1.23 -13.39
CA ALA A 255 5.72 -0.70 -14.71
C ALA A 255 6.36 0.68 -14.84
N VAL A 256 7.02 0.97 -15.96
CA VAL A 256 7.68 2.25 -16.26
C VAL A 256 7.35 2.66 -17.66
N THR A 257 6.81 3.86 -17.85
CA THR A 257 6.48 4.42 -19.17
C THR A 257 7.73 5.00 -19.83
N SER A 258 7.85 4.83 -21.14
CA SER A 258 8.90 5.50 -21.92
C SER A 258 8.66 7.02 -21.97
N PRO A 259 9.72 7.83 -22.14
CA PRO A 259 9.58 9.29 -22.23
C PRO A 259 8.65 9.76 -23.35
N ASP A 260 8.62 9.06 -24.48
CA ASP A 260 7.73 9.33 -25.61
C ASP A 260 6.28 8.86 -25.39
N GLY A 261 6.02 8.10 -24.29
CA GLY A 261 4.71 7.59 -23.93
C GLY A 261 4.17 6.46 -24.81
N ASN A 262 5.01 5.87 -25.69
CA ASN A 262 4.58 4.83 -26.63
C ASN A 262 4.80 3.42 -26.09
N HIS A 263 5.72 3.24 -25.13
CA HIS A 263 6.10 1.95 -24.59
C HIS A 263 6.01 1.93 -23.06
N ILE A 264 5.87 0.72 -22.55
CA ILE A 264 5.87 0.45 -21.10
C ILE A 264 6.81 -0.73 -20.87
N LEU A 265 7.80 -0.54 -19.99
CA LEU A 265 8.61 -1.62 -19.45
C LEU A 265 7.88 -2.21 -18.25
N VAL A 266 7.57 -3.50 -18.27
CA VAL A 266 6.87 -4.19 -17.19
C VAL A 266 7.71 -5.34 -16.64
N ARG A 267 7.58 -5.58 -15.34
CA ARG A 267 8.04 -6.79 -14.68
C ARG A 267 6.84 -7.56 -14.16
N GLU A 268 6.79 -8.83 -14.49
CA GLU A 268 5.67 -9.72 -14.21
C GLU A 268 6.18 -10.98 -13.54
N LEU A 269 5.69 -11.26 -12.33
CA LEU A 269 6.04 -12.52 -11.63
C LEU A 269 5.37 -13.70 -12.29
N HIS A 270 6.08 -14.83 -12.27
CA HIS A 270 5.53 -16.12 -12.67
C HIS A 270 5.98 -17.23 -11.71
N LYS A 271 5.30 -18.36 -11.75
CA LYS A 271 5.67 -19.55 -10.96
C LYS A 271 6.96 -20.20 -11.47
N PRO A 272 7.65 -20.98 -10.61
CA PRO A 272 7.26 -21.35 -9.24
C PRO A 272 7.59 -20.25 -8.23
N PHE A 273 6.72 -20.08 -7.20
CA PHE A 273 7.03 -19.22 -6.06
C PHE A 273 7.89 -19.99 -5.04
N SER A 274 8.52 -19.25 -4.12
CA SER A 274 9.38 -19.83 -3.09
C SER A 274 8.84 -19.57 -1.69
N TYR A 275 9.08 -20.51 -0.78
CA TYR A 275 8.80 -20.35 0.65
C TYR A 275 10.06 -19.90 1.43
N LEU A 276 11.20 -19.75 0.75
CA LEU A 276 12.49 -19.43 1.35
C LEU A 276 12.88 -17.96 1.17
N VAL A 277 12.31 -17.29 0.16
CA VAL A 277 12.65 -15.91 -0.20
C VAL A 277 11.40 -15.06 -0.45
N PRO A 278 11.47 -13.73 -0.30
CA PRO A 278 10.36 -12.82 -0.57
C PRO A 278 10.10 -12.64 -2.07
N PHE A 279 8.92 -12.11 -2.40
CA PHE A 279 8.40 -11.95 -3.76
C PHE A 279 9.35 -11.27 -4.75
N ASN A 280 10.17 -10.34 -4.30
CA ASN A 280 11.12 -9.62 -5.17
C ASN A 280 12.28 -10.50 -5.68
N ARG A 281 12.35 -11.74 -5.21
CA ARG A 281 13.29 -12.77 -5.66
C ARG A 281 12.62 -13.90 -6.46
N PHE A 282 11.30 -13.84 -6.63
CA PHE A 282 10.57 -14.82 -7.43
C PHE A 282 10.90 -14.67 -8.91
N PRO A 283 10.70 -15.73 -9.72
CA PRO A 283 10.90 -15.67 -11.16
C PRO A 283 10.04 -14.58 -11.79
N GLN A 284 10.60 -13.85 -12.75
CA GLN A 284 9.89 -12.74 -13.38
C GLN A 284 10.29 -12.52 -14.83
N TYR A 285 9.30 -12.26 -15.65
CA TYR A 285 9.51 -11.74 -16.99
C TYR A 285 9.77 -10.24 -16.97
N VAL A 286 10.73 -9.79 -17.78
CA VAL A 286 10.94 -8.39 -18.10
C VAL A 286 10.50 -8.18 -19.55
N LYS A 287 9.45 -7.40 -19.76
CA LYS A 287 8.80 -7.22 -21.08
C LYS A 287 8.71 -5.75 -21.44
N VAL A 288 8.79 -5.46 -22.73
CA VAL A 288 8.37 -4.18 -23.31
C VAL A 288 7.05 -4.40 -24.01
N ILE A 289 6.06 -3.60 -23.67
CA ILE A 289 4.75 -3.56 -24.33
C ILE A 289 4.50 -2.17 -24.90
N GLN A 290 3.64 -2.04 -25.89
CA GLN A 290 3.13 -0.75 -26.35
C GLN A 290 2.14 -0.17 -25.33
N SER A 291 1.83 1.11 -25.47
CA SER A 291 0.85 1.78 -24.59
C SER A 291 -0.59 1.25 -24.75
N ASP A 292 -0.86 0.44 -25.76
CA ASP A 292 -2.10 -0.31 -25.96
C ASP A 292 -2.06 -1.74 -25.40
N GLY A 293 -0.92 -2.16 -24.83
CA GLY A 293 -0.71 -3.49 -24.25
C GLY A 293 -0.10 -4.52 -25.19
N THR A 294 0.09 -4.21 -26.48
CA THR A 294 0.71 -5.12 -27.44
C THR A 294 2.15 -5.45 -27.04
N LEU A 295 2.49 -6.74 -26.95
CA LEU A 295 3.85 -7.18 -26.62
C LEU A 295 4.81 -6.80 -27.75
N VAL A 296 5.83 -6.02 -27.42
CA VAL A 296 6.93 -5.68 -28.33
C VAL A 296 8.05 -6.72 -28.22
N LYS A 297 8.50 -6.99 -26.98
CA LYS A 297 9.62 -7.90 -26.76
C LYS A 297 9.65 -8.42 -25.33
N LEU A 298 9.96 -9.70 -25.17
CA LEU A 298 10.46 -10.29 -23.94
C LEU A 298 11.97 -10.01 -23.85
N LEU A 299 12.38 -9.21 -22.88
CA LEU A 299 13.80 -8.84 -22.72
C LEU A 299 14.56 -9.88 -21.91
N ALA A 300 13.95 -10.42 -20.86
CA ALA A 300 14.55 -11.42 -20.00
C ALA A 300 13.48 -12.28 -19.32
N ASP A 301 13.86 -13.52 -19.02
CA ASP A 301 13.22 -14.41 -18.07
C ASP A 301 14.22 -14.60 -16.93
N LEU A 302 13.93 -14.00 -15.78
CA LEU A 302 14.81 -14.04 -14.62
C LEU A 302 14.39 -15.18 -13.72
N PRO A 303 15.31 -16.12 -13.40
CA PRO A 303 14.99 -17.26 -12.54
C PRO A 303 14.82 -16.86 -11.08
N LEU A 304 14.34 -17.80 -10.26
CA LEU A 304 14.29 -17.68 -8.81
C LEU A 304 15.70 -17.40 -8.26
N GLN A 305 15.78 -16.44 -7.35
CA GLN A 305 17.03 -16.02 -6.70
C GLN A 305 17.04 -16.49 -5.24
N ASP A 306 17.42 -17.73 -5.01
CA ASP A 306 17.55 -18.32 -3.68
C ASP A 306 18.77 -17.80 -2.90
#